data_9da14a79c89614bbbf7f50eb9bfa3976
#
_entry.id   9da14a79c89614bbbf7f50eb9bfa3976
#
_cell.length_a   1.000
_cell.length_b   1.000
_cell.length_c   1.000
_cell.angle_alpha   90.00
_cell.angle_beta   90.00
_cell.angle_gamma   90.00
#
_symmetry.space_group_name_H-M   'P 1'
#
loop_
_entity.id
_entity.type
_entity.pdbx_description
1 polymer ?
#
loop_
_entity_poly.entity_id
_entity_poly.type
_entity_poly.pdbx_seq_one_letter_code
_entity_poly.pdbx_strand_id
1 'polypeptide(L)'
;MGELYRAVCAAGAADIVDMEMEANRAHLEAVREAARANGIALLLSFHDFAATPPAAQLLDRFRQAQALGGDIGKLAVMPRSSADVLALLQATLQASSELTIPVAGMAMGALGAVSRLAGGEFGSA
;
A
#
# COMPACT_ATOMS: atom_id res chain seq x y z
N MET A 1 6.48 -16.99 8.14
CA MET A 1 6.41 -15.83 7.22
C MET A 1 7.70 -15.01 7.22
N GLY A 2 8.17 -14.50 8.34
CA GLY A 2 9.38 -13.66 8.37
C GLY A 2 10.65 -14.33 7.83
N GLU A 3 10.81 -15.63 8.02
CA GLU A 3 11.95 -16.39 7.46
C GLU A 3 11.88 -16.49 5.93
N LEU A 4 10.68 -16.69 5.36
CA LEU A 4 10.48 -16.72 3.91
C LEU A 4 10.87 -15.37 3.28
N TYR A 5 10.38 -14.26 3.84
CA TYR A 5 10.73 -12.92 3.34
C TYR A 5 12.24 -12.67 3.40
N ARG A 6 12.90 -13.05 4.51
CA ARG A 6 14.36 -12.93 4.63
C ARG A 6 15.11 -13.76 3.60
N ALA A 7 14.64 -15.00 3.37
CA ALA A 7 15.24 -15.88 2.37
C ALA A 7 15.08 -15.31 0.95
N VAL A 8 13.91 -14.80 0.60
CA VAL A 8 13.65 -14.15 -0.69
C VAL A 8 14.54 -12.91 -0.88
N CYS A 9 14.67 -12.07 0.14
CA CYS A 9 15.53 -10.89 0.10
C CYS A 9 17.00 -11.30 -0.06
N ALA A 10 17.48 -12.27 0.71
CA ALA A 10 18.87 -12.73 0.65
C ALA A 10 19.23 -13.40 -0.69
N ALA A 11 18.24 -14.03 -1.33
CA ALA A 11 18.43 -14.66 -2.65
C ALA A 11 18.41 -13.64 -3.81
N GLY A 12 18.06 -12.38 -3.58
CA GLY A 12 17.89 -11.37 -4.63
C GLY A 12 16.79 -11.75 -5.64
N ALA A 13 15.78 -12.49 -5.17
CA ALA A 13 14.75 -13.07 -6.03
C ALA A 13 13.57 -12.11 -6.30
N ALA A 14 13.60 -10.88 -5.75
CA ALA A 14 12.58 -9.88 -5.93
C ALA A 14 13.18 -8.47 -5.89
N ASP A 15 12.58 -7.55 -6.62
CA ASP A 15 12.88 -6.11 -6.58
C ASP A 15 12.04 -5.38 -5.54
N ILE A 16 10.84 -5.89 -5.28
CA ILE A 16 9.87 -5.36 -4.32
C ILE A 16 9.31 -6.52 -3.48
N VAL A 17 9.16 -6.31 -2.18
CA VAL A 17 8.41 -7.20 -1.30
C VAL A 17 7.20 -6.45 -0.74
N ASP A 18 6.02 -7.10 -0.78
CA ASP A 18 4.75 -6.57 -0.27
C ASP A 18 4.46 -7.17 1.10
N MET A 19 4.26 -6.34 2.10
CA MET A 19 3.92 -6.75 3.45
C MET A 19 2.76 -5.94 4.02
N GLU A 20 1.82 -6.63 4.66
CA GLU A 20 0.70 -5.98 5.35
C GLU A 20 1.18 -5.07 6.48
N MET A 21 0.66 -3.84 6.54
CA MET A 21 0.99 -2.88 7.60
C MET A 21 0.57 -3.34 8.99
N GLU A 22 -0.46 -4.18 9.07
CA GLU A 22 -1.00 -4.73 10.31
C GLU A 22 -0.29 -5.99 10.78
N ALA A 23 0.78 -6.40 10.07
CA ALA A 23 1.62 -7.51 10.51
C ALA A 23 2.28 -7.23 11.86
N ASN A 24 2.70 -8.30 12.53
CA ASN A 24 3.44 -8.18 13.79
C ASN A 24 4.65 -7.24 13.64
N ARG A 25 4.82 -6.31 14.57
CA ARG A 25 5.85 -5.27 14.53
C ARG A 25 7.25 -5.83 14.36
N ALA A 26 7.59 -6.87 15.09
CA ALA A 26 8.91 -7.50 14.99
C ALA A 26 9.16 -8.13 13.61
N HIS A 27 8.14 -8.73 13.00
CA HIS A 27 8.22 -9.25 11.64
C HIS A 27 8.42 -8.12 10.61
N LEU A 28 7.66 -7.03 10.76
CA LEU A 28 7.79 -5.88 9.88
C LEU A 28 9.19 -5.27 9.93
N GLU A 29 9.74 -5.10 11.12
CA GLU A 29 11.09 -4.58 11.31
C GLU A 29 12.15 -5.51 10.70
N ALA A 30 12.03 -6.82 10.93
CA ALA A 30 12.96 -7.80 10.38
C ALA A 30 12.93 -7.85 8.84
N VAL A 31 11.73 -7.76 8.22
CA VAL A 31 11.59 -7.72 6.76
C VAL A 31 12.14 -6.42 6.19
N ARG A 32 11.85 -5.29 6.85
CA ARG A 32 12.39 -3.97 6.45
C ARG A 32 13.93 -3.95 6.47
N GLU A 33 14.54 -4.48 7.51
CA GLU A 33 16.00 -4.57 7.60
C GLU A 33 16.58 -5.46 6.50
N ALA A 34 15.99 -6.64 6.27
CA ALA A 34 16.40 -7.56 5.23
C ALA A 34 16.27 -6.96 3.82
N ALA A 35 15.16 -6.27 3.53
CA ALA A 35 14.94 -5.58 2.27
C ALA A 35 16.00 -4.49 2.02
N ARG A 36 16.22 -3.62 3.01
CA ARG A 36 17.24 -2.56 2.94
C ARG A 36 18.65 -3.11 2.73
N ALA A 37 19.02 -4.17 3.45
CA ALA A 37 20.35 -4.80 3.33
C ALA A 37 20.60 -5.38 1.93
N ASN A 38 19.55 -5.70 1.18
CA ASN A 38 19.64 -6.30 -0.15
C ASN A 38 19.18 -5.38 -1.29
N GLY A 39 18.93 -4.09 -1.02
CA GLY A 39 18.51 -3.13 -2.04
C GLY A 39 17.12 -3.39 -2.62
N ILE A 40 16.24 -4.02 -1.84
CA ILE A 40 14.87 -4.38 -2.23
C ILE A 40 13.90 -3.34 -1.65
N ALA A 41 12.96 -2.86 -2.46
CA ALA A 41 11.94 -1.92 -2.00
C ALA A 41 10.89 -2.64 -1.14
N LEU A 42 10.50 -2.00 -0.02
CA LEU A 42 9.42 -2.47 0.84
C LEU A 42 8.12 -1.77 0.48
N LEU A 43 7.17 -2.49 -0.06
CA LEU A 43 5.81 -2.04 -0.23
C LEU A 43 5.00 -2.43 1.01
N LEU A 44 4.40 -1.44 1.65
CA LEU A 44 3.51 -1.66 2.79
C LEU A 44 2.05 -1.52 2.33
N SER A 45 1.28 -2.58 2.51
CA SER A 45 -0.09 -2.67 2.05
C SER A 45 -1.10 -2.73 3.19
N PHE A 46 -2.30 -2.24 2.90
CA PHE A 46 -3.50 -2.41 3.69
C PHE A 46 -4.62 -2.91 2.79
N HIS A 47 -5.34 -3.94 3.23
CA HIS A 47 -6.47 -4.50 2.52
C HIS A 47 -7.72 -4.48 3.39
N ASP A 48 -8.82 -3.97 2.84
CA ASP A 48 -10.16 -4.15 3.42
C ASP A 48 -11.05 -4.83 2.37
N PHE A 49 -11.27 -6.12 2.53
CA PHE A 49 -12.08 -6.92 1.60
C PHE A 49 -13.58 -6.76 1.79
N ALA A 50 -14.01 -6.05 2.83
CA ALA A 50 -15.42 -5.93 3.20
C ALA A 50 -16.00 -4.54 2.90
N ALA A 51 -15.19 -3.49 2.98
CA ALA A 51 -15.68 -2.10 2.89
C ALA A 51 -14.59 -1.14 2.39
N THR A 52 -14.99 0.11 2.20
CA THR A 52 -14.09 1.24 1.95
C THR A 52 -14.19 2.20 3.13
N PRO A 53 -13.14 2.37 3.93
CA PRO A 53 -13.09 3.40 4.97
C PRO A 53 -13.27 4.81 4.41
N PRO A 54 -13.69 5.78 5.23
CA PRO A 54 -13.73 7.20 4.82
C PRO A 54 -12.38 7.71 4.32
N ALA A 55 -12.39 8.69 3.40
CA ALA A 55 -11.20 9.22 2.76
C ALA A 55 -10.10 9.67 3.76
N ALA A 56 -10.50 10.27 4.89
CA ALA A 56 -9.55 10.68 5.92
C ALA A 56 -8.81 9.48 6.54
N GLN A 57 -9.50 8.38 6.80
CA GLN A 57 -8.89 7.16 7.33
C GLN A 57 -7.98 6.49 6.29
N LEU A 58 -8.37 6.49 5.01
CA LEU A 58 -7.53 5.99 3.93
C LEU A 58 -6.25 6.81 3.80
N LEU A 59 -6.33 8.13 3.91
CA LEU A 59 -5.16 9.01 3.91
C LEU A 59 -4.24 8.70 5.09
N ASP A 60 -4.80 8.47 6.27
CA ASP A 60 -4.00 8.11 7.46
C ASP A 60 -3.30 6.75 7.29
N ARG A 61 -3.91 5.79 6.57
CA ARG A 61 -3.23 4.54 6.21
C ARG A 61 -2.03 4.77 5.29
N PHE A 62 -2.14 5.64 4.29
CA PHE A 62 -0.99 6.01 3.46
C PHE A 62 0.12 6.68 4.28
N ARG A 63 -0.24 7.61 5.17
CA ARG A 63 0.72 8.23 6.10
C ARG A 63 1.41 7.20 6.99
N GLN A 64 0.65 6.23 7.48
CA GLN A 64 1.17 5.13 8.30
C GLN A 64 2.19 4.29 7.51
N ALA A 65 1.95 3.99 6.24
CA ALA A 65 2.91 3.26 5.42
C ALA A 65 4.27 3.97 5.36
N GLN A 66 4.27 5.28 5.15
CA GLN A 66 5.51 6.08 5.16
C GLN A 66 6.15 6.11 6.55
N ALA A 67 5.37 6.32 7.61
CA ALA A 67 5.88 6.39 8.99
C ALA A 67 6.50 5.06 9.46
N LEU A 68 6.01 3.92 8.97
CA LEU A 68 6.57 2.59 9.22
C LEU A 68 7.83 2.29 8.40
N GLY A 69 8.23 3.20 7.51
CA GLY A 69 9.43 3.07 6.70
C GLY A 69 9.23 2.26 5.42
N GLY A 70 8.02 2.19 4.90
CA GLY A 70 7.74 1.68 3.55
C GLY A 70 8.32 2.60 2.48
N ASP A 71 8.77 2.00 1.40
CA ASP A 71 9.23 2.70 0.21
C ASP A 71 8.07 2.99 -0.76
N ILE A 72 6.98 2.20 -0.63
CA ILE A 72 5.73 2.36 -1.38
C ILE A 72 4.57 2.09 -0.43
N GLY A 73 3.51 2.90 -0.49
CA GLY A 73 2.27 2.67 0.24
C GLY A 73 1.16 2.18 -0.70
N LYS A 74 0.47 1.08 -0.34
CA LYS A 74 -0.62 0.52 -1.15
C LYS A 74 -1.88 0.31 -0.32
N LEU A 75 -3.01 0.75 -0.84
CA LEU A 75 -4.33 0.44 -0.28
C LEU A 75 -5.19 -0.29 -1.31
N ALA A 76 -5.83 -1.38 -0.89
CA ALA A 76 -6.81 -2.10 -1.68
C ALA A 76 -8.08 -2.28 -0.84
N VAL A 77 -9.18 -1.69 -1.28
CA VAL A 77 -10.43 -1.64 -0.53
C VAL A 77 -11.62 -2.10 -1.38
N MET A 78 -12.68 -2.59 -0.73
CA MET A 78 -13.88 -3.06 -1.40
C MET A 78 -14.95 -1.96 -1.46
N PRO A 79 -15.24 -1.37 -2.63
CA PRO A 79 -16.27 -0.37 -2.78
C PRO A 79 -17.65 -1.03 -2.79
N ARG A 80 -18.61 -0.41 -2.13
CA ARG A 80 -20.03 -0.75 -2.18
C ARG A 80 -20.84 0.23 -3.03
N SER A 81 -20.24 1.37 -3.37
CA SER A 81 -20.84 2.43 -4.18
C SER A 81 -19.77 3.19 -4.97
N SER A 82 -20.19 3.98 -5.95
CA SER A 82 -19.28 4.90 -6.65
C SER A 82 -18.70 5.97 -5.73
N ALA A 83 -19.41 6.34 -4.66
CA ALA A 83 -18.89 7.27 -3.65
C ALA A 83 -17.66 6.70 -2.92
N ASP A 84 -17.63 5.38 -2.67
CA ASP A 84 -16.49 4.72 -2.09
C ASP A 84 -15.26 4.78 -3.01
N VAL A 85 -15.48 4.61 -4.32
CA VAL A 85 -14.40 4.74 -5.31
C VAL A 85 -13.85 6.16 -5.32
N LEU A 86 -14.72 7.18 -5.27
CA LEU A 86 -14.30 8.58 -5.19
C LEU A 86 -13.54 8.87 -3.90
N ALA A 87 -13.95 8.30 -2.76
CA ALA A 87 -13.24 8.46 -1.48
C ALA A 87 -11.81 7.91 -1.56
N LEU A 88 -11.62 6.75 -2.18
CA LEU A 88 -10.28 6.19 -2.41
C LEU A 88 -9.44 7.06 -3.35
N LEU A 89 -10.00 7.51 -4.47
CA LEU A 89 -9.28 8.35 -5.42
C LEU A 89 -8.89 9.69 -4.79
N GLN A 90 -9.76 10.29 -3.99
CA GLN A 90 -9.47 11.52 -3.24
C GLN A 90 -8.32 11.31 -2.25
N ALA A 91 -8.35 10.23 -1.47
CA ALA A 91 -7.28 9.92 -0.53
C ALA A 91 -5.95 9.66 -1.24
N THR A 92 -5.98 8.97 -2.38
CA THR A 92 -4.80 8.69 -3.20
C THR A 92 -4.19 9.98 -3.74
N LEU A 93 -5.01 10.86 -4.31
CA LEU A 93 -4.57 12.16 -4.81
C LEU A 93 -3.93 13.01 -3.71
N GLN A 94 -4.55 13.07 -2.55
CA GLN A 94 -4.03 13.83 -1.42
C GLN A 94 -2.73 13.21 -0.90
N ALA A 95 -2.67 11.90 -0.73
CA ALA A 95 -1.46 11.20 -0.31
C ALA A 95 -0.29 11.41 -1.28
N SER A 96 -0.53 11.33 -2.59
CA SER A 96 0.50 11.54 -3.62
C SER A 96 1.09 12.96 -3.61
N SER A 97 0.31 13.95 -3.16
CA SER A 97 0.80 15.34 -3.03
C SER A 97 1.47 15.64 -1.69
N GLU A 98 1.13 14.92 -0.63
CA GLU A 98 1.66 15.14 0.72
C GLU A 98 2.90 14.29 1.03
N LEU A 99 2.92 13.03 0.54
CA LEU A 99 3.94 12.06 0.92
C LEU A 99 5.13 12.07 -0.03
N THR A 100 6.27 11.63 0.47
CA THR A 100 7.50 11.52 -0.31
C THR A 100 7.68 10.16 -0.98
N ILE A 101 6.89 9.16 -0.58
CA ILE A 101 6.88 7.83 -1.18
C ILE A 101 5.77 7.72 -2.23
N PRO A 102 5.96 6.91 -3.29
CA PRO A 102 4.88 6.55 -4.20
C PRO A 102 3.71 5.88 -3.46
N VAL A 103 2.51 6.13 -3.92
CA VAL A 103 1.29 5.52 -3.37
C VAL A 103 0.49 4.82 -4.47
N ALA A 104 -0.13 3.70 -4.13
CA ALA A 104 -1.01 2.96 -5.02
C ALA A 104 -2.37 2.75 -4.36
N GLY A 105 -3.43 3.30 -4.94
CA GLY A 105 -4.80 3.14 -4.47
C GLY A 105 -5.63 2.32 -5.46
N MET A 106 -6.25 1.23 -4.98
CA MET A 106 -7.16 0.44 -5.82
C MET A 106 -8.45 0.08 -5.09
N ALA A 107 -9.56 0.31 -5.78
CA ALA A 107 -10.85 -0.21 -5.40
C ALA A 107 -11.04 -1.57 -6.10
N MET A 108 -11.39 -2.59 -5.32
CA MET A 108 -11.54 -3.96 -5.80
C MET A 108 -12.90 -4.15 -6.50
N GLY A 109 -13.04 -5.27 -7.19
CA GLY A 109 -14.28 -5.65 -7.87
C GLY A 109 -14.59 -4.80 -9.10
N ALA A 110 -15.79 -5.02 -9.67
CA ALA A 110 -16.22 -4.37 -10.91
C ALA A 110 -16.42 -2.86 -10.76
N LEU A 111 -16.99 -2.39 -9.65
CA LEU A 111 -17.15 -0.97 -9.36
C LEU A 111 -15.81 -0.23 -9.29
N GLY A 112 -14.78 -0.92 -8.83
CA GLY A 112 -13.46 -0.37 -8.66
C GLY A 112 -12.60 -0.34 -9.94
N ALA A 113 -13.07 -0.89 -11.05
CA ALA A 113 -12.29 -0.97 -12.30
C ALA A 113 -11.74 0.39 -12.74
N VAL A 114 -12.51 1.47 -12.60
CA VAL A 114 -12.09 2.82 -12.96
C VAL A 114 -10.86 3.28 -12.16
N SER A 115 -10.71 2.85 -10.92
CA SER A 115 -9.53 3.22 -10.10
C SER A 115 -8.22 2.64 -10.65
N ARG A 116 -8.29 1.52 -11.35
CA ARG A 116 -7.13 0.91 -12.02
C ARG A 116 -6.87 1.50 -13.39
N LEU A 117 -7.91 1.95 -14.10
CA LEU A 117 -7.78 2.59 -15.41
C LEU A 117 -7.35 4.05 -15.33
N ALA A 118 -7.91 4.80 -14.38
CA ALA A 118 -7.70 6.23 -14.23
C ALA A 118 -6.83 6.58 -13.00
N GLY A 119 -6.34 5.61 -12.25
CA GLY A 119 -5.60 5.84 -11.00
C GLY A 119 -4.41 6.78 -11.16
N GLY A 120 -3.69 6.69 -12.27
CA GLY A 120 -2.54 7.56 -12.56
C GLY A 120 -2.89 9.04 -12.57
N GLU A 121 -4.09 9.42 -13.03
CA GLU A 121 -4.59 10.81 -13.01
C GLU A 121 -4.80 11.33 -11.58
N PHE A 122 -4.95 10.42 -10.62
CA PHE A 122 -5.09 10.71 -9.19
C PHE A 122 -3.80 10.42 -8.39
N GLY A 123 -2.67 10.30 -9.08
CA GLY A 123 -1.37 10.12 -8.44
C GLY A 123 -1.07 8.71 -7.94
N SER A 124 -1.86 7.70 -8.34
CA SER A 124 -1.55 6.29 -8.08
C SER A 124 -0.37 5.85 -8.95
N ALA A 125 0.58 5.23 -8.30
CA ALA A 125 1.73 4.63 -8.97
C ALA A 125 1.35 3.33 -9.68
#